data_0c5361ab90eae19c7fc2f6781f894c54
#
_entry.id   0c5361ab90eae19c7fc2f6781f894c54
#
_cell.length_a   1.000
_cell.length_b   1.000
_cell.length_c   1.000
_cell.angle_alpha   90.00
_cell.angle_beta   90.00
_cell.angle_gamma   90.00
#
_symmetry.space_group_name_H-M   'P 1'
#
loop_
_entity.id
_entity.type
_entity.pdbx_description
1 polymer ?
#
loop_
_entity_poly.entity_id
_entity_poly.type
_entity_poly.pdbx_seq_one_letter_code
_entity_poly.pdbx_strand_id
1 'polypeptide(L)'
;MNYLRHFGLREHPFGITPDTTYFFACRSIQEALNTLLVAVANGEGFIKITGEVGTGKTLLCRKFLGTLDAGWISAYVPNPSFEPRTLYLALAEELGIPLESTVDQHHLLKAITRSLLDLARQRKRVVLCMDESQAMPLETLEALRLLTNIETEKRKLLQVVLFGQPELDRKLASPSIRPAERGQTFGSRAPSSAGGAP
;
A
#
# COMPACT_ATOMS: atom_id res chain seq x y z
N MET A 1 -4.62 28.76 27.44
CA MET A 1 -3.97 29.64 26.43
C MET A 1 -4.27 29.07 25.04
N ASN A 2 -4.79 29.87 24.13
CA ASN A 2 -5.03 29.43 22.76
C ASN A 2 -3.71 29.60 21.97
N TYR A 3 -2.91 28.52 21.85
CA TYR A 3 -1.61 28.55 21.18
C TYR A 3 -1.71 28.93 19.69
N LEU A 4 -2.87 28.69 19.04
CA LEU A 4 -3.11 29.09 17.66
C LEU A 4 -2.91 30.61 17.50
N ARG A 5 -3.52 31.39 18.38
CA ARG A 5 -3.42 32.86 18.36
C ARG A 5 -1.99 33.33 18.68
N HIS A 6 -1.32 32.60 19.60
CA HIS A 6 0.04 32.96 20.00
C HIS A 6 1.05 32.78 18.86
N PHE A 7 0.90 31.70 18.06
CA PHE A 7 1.78 31.40 16.94
C PHE A 7 1.22 31.84 15.58
N GLY A 8 0.10 32.57 15.54
CA GLY A 8 -0.51 33.04 14.29
C GLY A 8 -1.04 31.91 13.39
N LEU A 9 -1.36 30.75 13.97
CA LEU A 9 -1.87 29.61 13.22
C LEU A 9 -3.35 29.77 12.90
N ARG A 10 -3.75 29.36 11.68
CA ARG A 10 -5.15 29.40 11.24
C ARG A 10 -5.96 28.23 11.80
N GLU A 11 -5.30 27.10 12.03
CA GLU A 11 -5.90 25.85 12.51
C GLU A 11 -4.90 25.01 13.28
N HIS A 12 -5.35 23.91 13.89
CA HIS A 12 -4.49 23.00 14.67
C HIS A 12 -3.57 22.20 13.74
N PRO A 13 -2.23 22.43 13.76
CA PRO A 13 -1.29 21.75 12.86
C PRO A 13 -1.04 20.27 13.25
N PHE A 14 -1.42 19.89 14.48
CA PHE A 14 -1.23 18.54 15.04
C PHE A 14 -2.60 17.90 15.29
N GLY A 15 -3.26 17.49 14.22
CA GLY A 15 -4.49 16.70 14.28
C GLY A 15 -4.17 15.20 14.45
N ILE A 16 -5.13 14.44 15.00
CA ILE A 16 -5.04 12.97 15.10
C ILE A 16 -5.02 12.33 13.71
N THR A 17 -5.73 12.92 12.77
CA THR A 17 -5.79 12.46 11.38
C THR A 17 -4.65 13.10 10.57
N PRO A 18 -3.82 12.32 9.88
CA PRO A 18 -2.77 12.85 9.02
C PRO A 18 -3.35 13.74 7.92
N ASP A 19 -3.00 15.01 7.93
CA ASP A 19 -3.44 16.00 6.95
C ASP A 19 -2.34 16.21 5.90
N THR A 20 -2.63 15.90 4.65
CA THR A 20 -1.68 16.02 3.55
C THR A 20 -1.40 17.47 3.15
N THR A 21 -2.18 18.45 3.61
CA THR A 21 -1.92 19.87 3.36
C THR A 21 -0.70 20.38 4.12
N TYR A 22 -0.40 19.76 5.27
CA TYR A 22 0.81 20.01 6.07
C TYR A 22 1.99 19.09 5.73
N PHE A 23 1.94 18.44 4.56
CA PHE A 23 2.97 17.55 4.12
C PHE A 23 4.28 18.29 3.90
N PHE A 24 5.22 18.15 4.83
CA PHE A 24 6.59 18.61 4.65
C PHE A 24 7.38 17.53 3.91
N ALA A 25 7.60 17.78 2.62
CA ALA A 25 8.40 16.89 1.78
C ALA A 25 9.89 17.05 2.09
N CYS A 26 10.36 16.44 3.19
CA CYS A 26 11.80 16.29 3.35
C CYS A 26 12.36 15.43 2.21
N ARG A 27 13.65 15.59 1.92
CA ARG A 27 14.31 14.96 0.77
C ARG A 27 14.09 13.43 0.73
N SER A 28 14.19 12.76 1.88
CA SER A 28 14.00 11.31 1.97
C SER A 28 12.58 10.86 1.63
N ILE A 29 11.55 11.60 2.04
CA ILE A 29 10.16 11.29 1.71
C ILE A 29 9.90 11.54 0.22
N GLN A 30 10.49 12.59 -0.36
CA GLN A 30 10.38 12.87 -1.79
C GLN A 30 11.07 11.78 -2.63
N GLU A 31 12.24 11.31 -2.21
CA GLU A 31 12.96 10.21 -2.86
C GLU A 31 12.16 8.90 -2.77
N ALA A 32 11.56 8.60 -1.61
CA ALA A 32 10.71 7.44 -1.43
C ALA A 32 9.44 7.51 -2.31
N LEU A 33 8.79 8.67 -2.40
CA LEU A 33 7.64 8.87 -3.29
C LEU A 33 8.02 8.69 -4.75
N ASN A 34 9.11 9.27 -5.20
CA ASN A 34 9.59 9.14 -6.58
C ASN A 34 9.94 7.69 -6.91
N THR A 35 10.64 6.99 -6.00
CA THR A 35 10.96 5.57 -6.17
C THR A 35 9.69 4.73 -6.28
N LEU A 36 8.69 4.99 -5.44
CA LEU A 36 7.41 4.30 -5.47
C LEU A 36 6.66 4.54 -6.79
N LEU A 37 6.59 5.79 -7.25
CA LEU A 37 5.94 6.15 -8.51
C LEU A 37 6.63 5.46 -9.71
N VAL A 38 7.96 5.41 -9.73
CA VAL A 38 8.72 4.71 -10.77
C VAL A 38 8.48 3.21 -10.72
N ALA A 39 8.52 2.58 -9.55
CA ALA A 39 8.29 1.15 -9.39
C ALA A 39 6.89 0.75 -9.89
N VAL A 40 5.87 1.52 -9.50
CA VAL A 40 4.48 1.29 -9.92
C VAL A 40 4.31 1.55 -11.42
N ALA A 41 4.94 2.59 -11.99
CA ALA A 41 4.92 2.87 -13.42
C ALA A 41 5.56 1.73 -14.24
N ASN A 42 6.63 1.12 -13.74
CA ASN A 42 7.32 -0.02 -14.34
C ASN A 42 6.54 -1.34 -14.25
N GLY A 43 5.44 -1.38 -13.47
CA GLY A 43 4.61 -2.57 -13.36
C GLY A 43 5.09 -3.56 -12.30
N GLU A 44 5.88 -3.12 -11.31
CA GLU A 44 6.28 -3.97 -10.20
C GLU A 44 5.05 -4.47 -9.44
N GLY A 45 4.93 -5.79 -9.33
CA GLY A 45 3.73 -6.41 -8.75
C GLY A 45 3.67 -6.30 -7.23
N PHE A 46 4.84 -6.22 -6.55
CA PHE A 46 4.92 -6.24 -5.10
C PHE A 46 6.01 -5.28 -4.62
N ILE A 47 5.61 -4.23 -3.93
CA ILE A 47 6.49 -3.15 -3.47
C ILE A 47 6.35 -3.03 -1.95
N LYS A 48 7.44 -2.81 -1.24
CA LYS A 48 7.41 -2.54 0.20
C LYS A 48 8.10 -1.22 0.53
N ILE A 49 7.54 -0.51 1.47
CA ILE A 49 8.11 0.68 2.11
C ILE A 49 8.17 0.42 3.61
N THR A 50 9.37 0.25 4.14
CA THR A 50 9.58 0.01 5.57
C THR A 50 10.26 1.18 6.25
N GLY A 51 9.92 1.40 7.52
CA GLY A 51 10.50 2.45 8.34
C GLY A 51 9.95 2.43 9.76
N GLU A 52 10.66 3.07 10.68
CA GLU A 52 10.27 3.15 12.09
C GLU A 52 8.94 3.90 12.29
N VAL A 53 8.37 3.78 13.48
CA VAL A 53 7.18 4.54 13.89
C VAL A 53 7.48 6.05 13.76
N GLY A 54 6.51 6.82 13.28
CA GLY A 54 6.67 8.27 13.15
C GLY A 54 7.45 8.75 11.92
N THR A 55 7.93 7.85 11.03
CA THR A 55 8.65 8.25 9.80
C THR A 55 7.76 8.76 8.67
N GLY A 56 6.44 8.89 8.88
CA GLY A 56 5.51 9.45 7.92
C GLY A 56 5.02 8.48 6.84
N LYS A 57 5.10 7.16 7.05
CA LYS A 57 4.64 6.14 6.07
C LYS A 57 3.19 6.31 5.65
N THR A 58 2.28 6.49 6.61
CA THR A 58 0.85 6.73 6.34
C THR A 58 0.64 7.99 5.49
N LEU A 59 1.40 9.05 5.79
CA LEU A 59 1.33 10.31 5.03
C LEU A 59 1.89 10.12 3.61
N LEU A 60 2.99 9.37 3.46
CA LEU A 60 3.55 8.99 2.17
C LEU A 60 2.55 8.15 1.35
N CYS A 61 1.89 7.17 1.98
CA CYS A 61 0.85 6.37 1.35
C CYS A 61 -0.29 7.24 0.80
N ARG A 62 -0.84 8.13 1.63
CA ARG A 62 -1.92 9.06 1.21
C ARG A 62 -1.45 10.00 0.10
N LYS A 63 -0.23 10.53 0.20
CA LYS A 63 0.35 11.38 -0.85
C LYS A 63 0.52 10.64 -2.16
N PHE A 64 1.01 9.39 -2.11
CA PHE A 64 1.11 8.52 -3.27
C PHE A 64 -0.25 8.30 -3.93
N LEU A 65 -1.27 7.89 -3.17
CA LEU A 65 -2.63 7.67 -3.68
C LEU A 65 -3.21 8.94 -4.33
N GLY A 66 -2.99 10.11 -3.72
CA GLY A 66 -3.44 11.40 -4.27
C GLY A 66 -2.66 11.87 -5.51
N THR A 67 -1.55 11.21 -5.87
CA THR A 67 -0.74 11.55 -7.06
C THR A 67 -1.14 10.70 -8.28
N LEU A 68 -1.89 9.62 -8.07
CA LEU A 68 -2.34 8.73 -9.14
C LEU A 68 -3.38 9.42 -10.01
N ASP A 69 -3.21 9.28 -11.32
CA ASP A 69 -4.13 9.85 -12.30
C ASP A 69 -5.38 8.96 -12.52
N ALA A 70 -6.30 9.44 -13.36
CA ALA A 70 -7.54 8.73 -13.69
C ALA A 70 -7.31 7.37 -14.40
N GLY A 71 -6.10 7.03 -14.79
CA GLY A 71 -5.72 5.71 -15.33
C GLY A 71 -5.62 4.63 -14.25
N TRP A 72 -5.63 5.02 -12.97
CA TRP A 72 -5.49 4.12 -11.84
C TRP A 72 -6.81 3.92 -11.10
N ILE A 73 -7.00 2.71 -10.62
CA ILE A 73 -7.96 2.34 -9.60
C ILE A 73 -7.13 2.02 -8.34
N SER A 74 -7.36 2.75 -7.28
CA SER A 74 -6.64 2.56 -6.01
C SER A 74 -7.55 1.97 -4.97
N ALA A 75 -7.07 0.94 -4.28
CA ALA A 75 -7.67 0.37 -3.09
C ALA A 75 -6.78 0.67 -1.88
N TYR A 76 -7.37 0.99 -0.74
CA TYR A 76 -6.62 1.33 0.48
C TYR A 76 -7.12 0.57 1.70
N VAL A 77 -6.22 -0.16 2.34
CA VAL A 77 -6.49 -0.91 3.58
C VAL A 77 -5.58 -0.39 4.69
N PRO A 78 -6.11 0.34 5.68
CA PRO A 78 -5.31 1.01 6.72
C PRO A 78 -4.74 0.07 7.78
N ASN A 79 -5.37 -1.06 8.04
CA ASN A 79 -4.93 -2.04 9.03
C ASN A 79 -5.31 -3.46 8.62
N PRO A 80 -4.41 -4.21 7.97
CA PRO A 80 -4.69 -5.53 7.42
C PRO A 80 -4.52 -6.68 8.43
N SER A 81 -4.88 -6.47 9.70
CA SER A 81 -4.81 -7.49 10.76
C SER A 81 -5.98 -8.48 10.69
N PHE A 82 -6.15 -9.15 9.55
CA PHE A 82 -7.27 -10.07 9.31
C PHE A 82 -6.86 -11.25 8.42
N GLU A 83 -7.71 -12.27 8.39
CA GLU A 83 -7.54 -13.49 7.62
C GLU A 83 -7.62 -13.27 6.10
N PRO A 84 -7.08 -14.20 5.28
CA PRO A 84 -7.08 -14.09 3.81
C PRO A 84 -8.46 -13.83 3.19
N ARG A 85 -9.51 -14.47 3.70
CA ARG A 85 -10.87 -14.25 3.19
C ARG A 85 -11.33 -12.81 3.37
N THR A 86 -11.05 -12.22 4.53
CA THR A 86 -11.38 -10.82 4.82
C THR A 86 -10.60 -9.85 3.94
N LEU A 87 -9.33 -10.16 3.63
CA LEU A 87 -8.55 -9.40 2.64
C LEU A 87 -9.24 -9.38 1.27
N TYR A 88 -9.70 -10.54 0.80
CA TYR A 88 -10.37 -10.62 -0.51
C TYR A 88 -11.70 -9.86 -0.51
N LEU A 89 -12.47 -9.90 0.59
CA LEU A 89 -13.69 -9.12 0.73
C LEU A 89 -13.40 -7.62 0.71
N ALA A 90 -12.41 -7.17 1.46
CA ALA A 90 -11.99 -5.76 1.47
C ALA A 90 -11.55 -5.29 0.08
N LEU A 91 -10.74 -6.10 -0.63
CA LEU A 91 -10.33 -5.78 -2.01
C LEU A 91 -11.54 -5.74 -2.96
N ALA A 92 -12.47 -6.66 -2.84
CA ALA A 92 -13.67 -6.70 -3.68
C ALA A 92 -14.56 -5.47 -3.43
N GLU A 93 -14.71 -5.04 -2.18
CA GLU A 93 -15.43 -3.82 -1.79
C GLU A 93 -14.77 -2.58 -2.42
N GLU A 94 -13.47 -2.43 -2.28
CA GLU A 94 -12.69 -1.33 -2.87
C GLU A 94 -12.75 -1.29 -4.41
N LEU A 95 -12.88 -2.46 -5.04
CA LEU A 95 -13.06 -2.57 -6.49
C LEU A 95 -14.53 -2.41 -6.94
N GLY A 96 -15.45 -2.19 -6.00
CA GLY A 96 -16.87 -2.05 -6.30
C GLY A 96 -17.53 -3.32 -6.84
N ILE A 97 -17.01 -4.51 -6.46
CA ILE A 97 -17.55 -5.80 -6.88
C ILE A 97 -18.77 -6.12 -6.00
N PRO A 98 -19.98 -6.22 -6.58
CA PRO A 98 -21.16 -6.63 -5.81
C PRO A 98 -21.00 -8.09 -5.38
N LEU A 99 -21.01 -8.33 -4.08
CA LEU A 99 -20.88 -9.65 -3.48
C LEU A 99 -22.08 -9.97 -2.60
N GLU A 100 -22.56 -11.21 -2.70
CA GLU A 100 -23.46 -11.78 -1.71
C GLU A 100 -22.66 -12.16 -0.45
N SER A 101 -23.23 -11.97 0.72
CA SER A 101 -22.55 -12.21 2.01
C SER A 101 -22.12 -13.67 2.23
N THR A 102 -22.66 -14.61 1.47
CA THR A 102 -22.43 -16.05 1.57
C THR A 102 -21.44 -16.62 0.56
N VAL A 103 -20.80 -15.76 -0.26
CA VAL A 103 -19.85 -16.19 -1.31
C VAL A 103 -18.66 -16.94 -0.69
N ASP A 104 -18.35 -18.12 -1.20
CA ASP A 104 -17.16 -18.85 -0.81
C ASP A 104 -15.88 -18.22 -1.39
N GLN A 105 -14.74 -18.60 -0.85
CA GLN A 105 -13.44 -18.02 -1.21
C GLN A 105 -13.06 -18.22 -2.68
N HIS A 106 -13.46 -19.35 -3.28
CA HIS A 106 -13.15 -19.65 -4.68
C HIS A 106 -13.92 -18.71 -5.63
N HIS A 107 -15.21 -18.53 -5.38
CA HIS A 107 -16.04 -17.62 -6.17
C HIS A 107 -15.60 -16.16 -5.98
N LEU A 108 -15.18 -15.80 -4.77
CA LEU A 108 -14.64 -14.47 -4.46
C LEU A 108 -13.36 -14.17 -5.26
N LEU A 109 -12.39 -15.09 -5.26
CA LEU A 109 -11.16 -14.96 -6.06
C LEU A 109 -11.44 -14.88 -7.55
N LYS A 110 -12.41 -15.68 -8.04
CA LYS A 110 -12.83 -15.65 -9.44
C LYS A 110 -13.46 -14.29 -9.80
N ALA A 111 -14.30 -13.73 -8.92
CA ALA A 111 -14.90 -12.41 -9.12
C ALA A 111 -13.85 -11.31 -9.15
N ILE A 112 -12.89 -11.31 -8.23
CA ILE A 112 -11.76 -10.37 -8.20
C ILE A 112 -10.95 -10.49 -9.50
N THR A 113 -10.57 -11.71 -9.89
CA THR A 113 -9.78 -11.94 -11.12
C THR A 113 -10.50 -11.41 -12.35
N ARG A 114 -11.79 -11.66 -12.46
CA ARG A 114 -12.62 -11.16 -13.57
C ARG A 114 -12.66 -9.64 -13.61
N SER A 115 -12.89 -9.01 -12.47
CA SER A 115 -12.89 -7.53 -12.35
C SER A 115 -11.55 -6.94 -12.74
N LEU A 116 -10.43 -7.50 -12.28
CA LEU A 116 -9.09 -7.07 -12.65
C LEU A 116 -8.85 -7.17 -14.16
N LEU A 117 -9.31 -8.25 -14.80
CA LEU A 117 -9.22 -8.42 -16.26
C LEU A 117 -10.06 -7.38 -17.02
N ASP A 118 -11.28 -7.09 -16.53
CA ASP A 118 -12.16 -6.11 -17.17
C ASP A 118 -11.60 -4.68 -17.04
N LEU A 119 -11.02 -4.33 -15.88
CA LEU A 119 -10.31 -3.07 -15.69
C LEU A 119 -9.08 -2.98 -16.59
N ALA A 120 -8.35 -4.09 -16.79
CA ALA A 120 -7.22 -4.12 -17.70
C ALA A 120 -7.61 -3.91 -19.17
N ARG A 121 -8.76 -4.43 -19.59
CA ARG A 121 -9.34 -4.18 -20.93
C ARG A 121 -9.69 -2.71 -21.14
N GLN A 122 -10.14 -2.04 -20.07
CA GLN A 122 -10.41 -0.60 -20.04
C GLN A 122 -9.11 0.24 -19.95
N ARG A 123 -7.93 -0.37 -20.02
CA ARG A 123 -6.61 0.25 -19.84
C ARG A 123 -6.40 0.87 -18.45
N LYS A 124 -7.18 0.45 -17.46
CA LYS A 124 -6.98 0.83 -16.07
C LYS A 124 -5.89 -0.04 -15.44
N ARG A 125 -5.18 0.53 -14.49
CA ARG A 125 -4.22 -0.16 -13.62
C ARG A 125 -4.80 -0.22 -12.22
N VAL A 126 -4.54 -1.28 -11.49
CA VAL A 126 -5.03 -1.43 -10.12
C VAL A 126 -3.86 -1.47 -9.16
N VAL A 127 -3.90 -0.64 -8.13
CA VAL A 127 -2.93 -0.65 -7.03
C VAL A 127 -3.65 -0.78 -5.70
N LEU A 128 -3.21 -1.74 -4.89
CA LEU A 128 -3.65 -1.96 -3.52
C LEU A 128 -2.57 -1.44 -2.57
N CYS A 129 -2.88 -0.43 -1.79
CA CYS A 129 -2.02 0.08 -0.74
C CYS A 129 -2.49 -0.43 0.62
N MET A 130 -1.56 -0.98 1.39
CA MET A 130 -1.83 -1.49 2.73
C MET A 130 -0.91 -0.82 3.73
N ASP A 131 -1.49 -0.14 4.71
CA ASP A 131 -0.72 0.47 5.80
C ASP A 131 -0.64 -0.47 7.00
N GLU A 132 0.29 -0.25 7.92
CA GLU A 132 0.54 -1.10 9.09
C GLU A 132 0.72 -2.60 8.75
N SER A 133 1.31 -2.89 7.59
CA SER A 133 1.39 -4.24 7.02
C SER A 133 2.19 -5.24 7.87
N GLN A 134 2.97 -4.79 8.86
CA GLN A 134 3.60 -5.68 9.84
C GLN A 134 2.57 -6.39 10.74
N ALA A 135 1.34 -5.85 10.86
CA ALA A 135 0.25 -6.48 11.61
C ALA A 135 -0.36 -7.69 10.87
N MET A 136 -0.14 -7.79 9.55
CA MET A 136 -0.73 -8.82 8.70
C MET A 136 -0.26 -10.23 9.11
N PRO A 137 -1.17 -11.20 9.25
CA PRO A 137 -0.81 -12.61 9.40
C PRO A 137 0.02 -13.12 8.20
N LEU A 138 0.87 -14.11 8.45
CA LEU A 138 1.71 -14.69 7.39
C LEU A 138 0.90 -15.28 6.24
N GLU A 139 -0.18 -15.97 6.57
CA GLU A 139 -1.13 -16.55 5.62
C GLU A 139 -1.79 -15.50 4.71
N THR A 140 -2.09 -14.33 5.28
CA THR A 140 -2.67 -13.20 4.52
C THR A 140 -1.63 -12.56 3.59
N LEU A 141 -0.38 -12.46 4.02
CA LEU A 141 0.73 -12.03 3.16
C LEU A 141 0.94 -13.00 1.99
N GLU A 142 0.85 -14.32 2.25
CA GLU A 142 0.93 -15.33 1.20
C GLU A 142 -0.23 -15.24 0.21
N ALA A 143 -1.45 -15.11 0.71
CA ALA A 143 -2.64 -14.91 -0.09
C ALA A 143 -2.54 -13.66 -0.98
N LEU A 144 -2.01 -12.57 -0.44
CA LEU A 144 -1.76 -11.34 -1.17
C LEU A 144 -0.71 -11.53 -2.27
N ARG A 145 0.38 -12.26 -1.97
CA ARG A 145 1.39 -12.60 -2.97
C ARG A 145 0.80 -13.41 -4.14
N LEU A 146 -0.09 -14.35 -3.83
CA LEU A 146 -0.77 -15.13 -4.87
C LEU A 146 -1.65 -14.24 -5.77
N LEU A 147 -2.31 -13.23 -5.22
CA LEU A 147 -3.06 -12.24 -6.01
C LEU A 147 -2.17 -11.45 -6.97
N THR A 148 -0.94 -11.11 -6.57
CA THR A 148 -0.01 -10.40 -7.46
C THR A 148 0.52 -11.25 -8.61
N ASN A 149 0.32 -12.57 -8.59
CA ASN A 149 0.66 -13.45 -9.70
C ASN A 149 -0.41 -13.45 -10.80
N ILE A 150 -1.55 -12.82 -10.59
CA ILE A 150 -2.56 -12.65 -11.63
C ILE A 150 -2.02 -11.65 -12.66
N GLU A 151 -1.69 -12.17 -13.84
CA GLU A 151 -1.05 -11.39 -14.89
C GLU A 151 -1.61 -11.74 -16.27
N THR A 152 -1.44 -10.85 -17.20
CA THR A 152 -1.55 -11.12 -18.63
C THR A 152 -0.14 -11.33 -19.19
N GLU A 153 -0.01 -11.75 -20.46
CA GLU A 153 1.29 -11.88 -21.14
C GLU A 153 2.18 -10.61 -21.07
N LYS A 154 1.58 -9.46 -20.79
CA LYS A 154 2.26 -8.16 -20.88
C LYS A 154 2.42 -7.43 -19.54
N ARG A 155 1.60 -7.75 -18.52
CA ARG A 155 1.61 -6.99 -17.26
C ARG A 155 0.91 -7.69 -16.10
N LYS A 156 1.31 -7.33 -14.89
CA LYS A 156 0.58 -7.63 -13.65
C LYS A 156 -0.76 -6.90 -13.65
N LEU A 157 -1.81 -7.58 -13.21
CA LEU A 157 -3.16 -6.99 -13.13
C LEU A 157 -3.38 -6.24 -11.83
N LEU A 158 -2.71 -6.67 -10.76
CA LEU A 158 -2.73 -6.03 -9.45
C LEU A 158 -1.31 -5.72 -9.01
N GLN A 159 -1.08 -4.49 -8.61
CA GLN A 159 0.14 -4.06 -7.96
C GLN A 159 -0.16 -3.84 -6.47
N VAL A 160 0.73 -4.27 -5.61
CA VAL A 160 0.58 -4.18 -4.16
C VAL A 160 1.70 -3.36 -3.57
N VAL A 161 1.35 -2.39 -2.75
CA VAL A 161 2.29 -1.55 -2.00
C VAL A 161 2.05 -1.74 -0.51
N LEU A 162 3.03 -2.28 0.19
CA LEU A 162 2.99 -2.49 1.62
C LEU A 162 3.77 -1.40 2.34
N PHE A 163 3.10 -0.69 3.22
CA PHE A 163 3.73 0.23 4.16
C PHE A 163 3.77 -0.42 5.54
N GLY A 164 4.93 -0.49 6.16
CA GLY A 164 5.06 -1.19 7.45
C GLY A 164 6.32 -0.84 8.22
N GLN A 165 6.39 -1.40 9.41
CA GLN A 165 7.57 -1.31 10.28
C GLN A 165 8.63 -2.35 9.84
N PRO A 166 9.89 -2.27 10.33
CA PRO A 166 10.97 -3.20 9.94
C PRO A 166 10.66 -4.67 10.19
N GLU A 167 9.70 -4.99 11.08
CA GLU A 167 9.19 -6.35 11.32
C GLU A 167 8.61 -6.99 10.06
N LEU A 168 8.07 -6.18 9.15
CA LEU A 168 7.56 -6.64 7.86
C LEU A 168 8.67 -7.31 7.05
N ASP A 169 9.90 -6.79 7.09
CA ASP A 169 11.04 -7.37 6.38
C ASP A 169 11.32 -8.81 6.81
N ARG A 170 11.21 -9.08 8.13
CA ARG A 170 11.39 -10.43 8.68
C ARG A 170 10.29 -11.38 8.24
N LYS A 171 9.04 -10.92 8.20
CA LYS A 171 7.91 -11.72 7.68
C LYS A 171 8.07 -12.04 6.20
N LEU A 172 8.44 -11.07 5.40
CA LEU A 172 8.65 -11.26 3.95
C LEU A 172 9.88 -12.12 3.61
N ALA A 173 10.86 -12.22 4.52
CA ALA A 173 12.01 -13.11 4.38
C ALA A 173 11.68 -14.59 4.67
N SER A 174 10.46 -14.88 5.16
CA SER A 174 10.03 -16.27 5.42
C SER A 174 10.05 -17.10 4.13
N PRO A 175 10.50 -18.38 4.20
CA PRO A 175 10.54 -19.27 3.02
C PRO A 175 9.18 -19.45 2.34
N SER A 176 8.08 -19.36 3.10
CA SER A 176 6.71 -19.47 2.57
C SER A 176 6.30 -18.27 1.69
N ILE A 177 6.95 -17.10 1.87
CA ILE A 177 6.61 -15.89 1.14
C ILE A 177 7.64 -15.55 0.05
N ARG A 178 8.83 -16.15 0.06
CA ARG A 178 9.85 -15.86 -0.96
C ARG A 178 9.27 -15.97 -2.36
N PRO A 179 9.34 -14.90 -3.18
CA PRO A 179 8.94 -14.97 -4.57
C PRO A 179 9.80 -16.01 -5.27
N ALA A 180 9.20 -16.86 -6.09
CA ALA A 180 9.96 -17.52 -7.15
C ALA A 180 10.60 -16.39 -7.98
N GLU A 181 11.91 -16.42 -8.14
CA GLU A 181 12.90 -15.44 -8.59
C GLU A 181 12.57 -14.56 -9.82
N ARG A 182 11.46 -13.83 -9.86
CA ARG A 182 11.17 -12.88 -10.96
C ARG A 182 10.50 -11.56 -10.56
N GLY A 183 10.50 -11.21 -9.29
CA GLY A 183 10.01 -9.89 -8.85
C GLY A 183 11.11 -9.16 -8.08
N GLN A 184 11.63 -8.05 -8.60
CA GLN A 184 12.54 -7.22 -7.84
C GLN A 184 11.76 -6.58 -6.68
N THR A 185 12.19 -6.86 -5.46
CA THR A 185 11.67 -6.21 -4.27
C THR A 185 12.39 -4.89 -4.12
N PHE A 186 11.77 -3.79 -4.51
CA PHE A 186 12.30 -2.47 -4.20
C PHE A 186 12.02 -2.17 -2.73
N GLY A 187 13.08 -2.07 -1.93
CA GLY A 187 13.02 -1.63 -0.54
C GLY A 187 13.61 -0.25 -0.41
N SER A 188 12.81 0.74 -0.07
CA SER A 188 13.29 2.03 0.42
C SER A 188 13.20 2.02 1.95
N ARG A 189 14.33 2.15 2.62
CA ARG A 189 14.39 2.34 4.08
C ARG A 189 14.29 3.83 4.34
N ALA A 190 13.20 4.27 4.94
CA ALA A 190 13.14 5.65 5.42
C ALA A 190 14.24 5.85 6.47
N PRO A 191 15.07 6.91 6.36
CA PRO A 191 16.14 7.11 7.32
C PRO A 191 15.57 7.34 8.72
N SER A 192 16.13 6.65 9.71
CA SER A 192 15.92 7.00 11.11
C SER A 192 16.40 8.43 11.29
N SER A 193 15.59 9.26 11.93
CA SER A 193 16.02 10.56 12.43
C SER A 193 17.01 10.32 13.59
N ALA A 194 18.26 9.99 13.24
CA ALA A 194 19.33 10.05 14.19
C ALA A 194 19.59 11.53 14.47
N GLY A 195 19.05 12.00 15.60
CA GLY A 195 19.43 13.27 16.17
C GLY A 195 20.92 13.27 16.43
N GLY A 196 21.64 14.01 15.64
CA GLY A 196 22.95 14.50 15.95
C GLY A 196 22.81 16.00 16.18
N ALA A 197 22.75 16.41 17.43
CA ALA A 197 23.09 17.77 17.80
C ALA A 197 24.52 17.76 18.33
N PRO A 198 25.36 18.73 18.00
CA PRO A 198 26.45 19.14 18.87
C PRO A 198 25.95 20.06 19.99
#